data_8c71b343dbe40602a0d4e03dc716dd19
#
_entry.id   8c71b343dbe40602a0d4e03dc716dd19
#
_cell.length_a   1.000
_cell.length_b   1.000
_cell.length_c   1.000
_cell.angle_alpha   90.00
_cell.angle_beta   90.00
_cell.angle_gamma   90.00
#
_symmetry.space_group_name_H-M   'P 1'
#
loop_
_entity.id
_entity.type
_entity.pdbx_description
1 polymer ?
#
loop_
_entity_poly.entity_id
_entity_poly.type
_entity_poly.pdbx_seq_one_letter_code
_entity_poly.pdbx_strand_id
1 'polypeptide(L)'
;MMGKINQKMINNNTFSIIEHQAFSKEDLQGIFKEKAKKFYQELEDFAKNNENFLGFKNKNTLTAKNYVGIIQTKSGVLEILPKCTNLDGYKDKECKLSTILKEKLLKNYILNQISQAKTSENFYGEDFAFNPKTLLINMLKTLKNSPFKKSQISSLQISKMPLLEVFIAMFLDELDGVYKKGLKKDYISIEENRNFLKGKLQFSQHLKQNLVHKERFFTQSDEFMLDIAPNRLIKSTLNLLKSKTTHHKFKIIKALEMFDEVGFSTNYEKDFTYKISRHFDYYENLLSWCKIFLQNQTFAPYKGKNEAFALLFPMEKLFEDYVAHMLKKANPTQNTKTQSSGKYLISKKGEKCFMLKPDLYIENETILDTKWKIPDSNEDKKHGIAQSDLYQMFAYACKFKIHDIKLIYPLCERTMSLQNTIKELEFNANEHLAFLNDNSPLKTNIKVQVIFAPLPF
;
A
#
# COMPACT_ATOMS: atom_id res chain seq x y z
N MET A 1 -29.17 5.96 -14.16
CA MET A 1 -29.54 4.53 -13.97
C MET A 1 -28.56 3.98 -12.94
N MET A 2 -29.03 3.65 -11.73
CA MET A 2 -28.21 2.95 -10.73
C MET A 2 -28.05 1.50 -11.18
N GLY A 3 -26.84 1.08 -11.55
CA GLY A 3 -26.54 -0.30 -11.89
C GLY A 3 -26.80 -1.20 -10.68
N LYS A 4 -27.62 -2.22 -10.86
CA LYS A 4 -27.86 -3.26 -9.85
C LYS A 4 -26.54 -3.94 -9.55
N ILE A 5 -26.08 -3.84 -8.30
CA ILE A 5 -24.89 -4.55 -7.80
C ILE A 5 -25.17 -6.05 -7.85
N ASN A 6 -24.45 -6.77 -8.70
CA ASN A 6 -24.61 -8.21 -8.86
C ASN A 6 -24.08 -8.98 -7.63
N GLN A 7 -24.97 -9.73 -6.97
CA GLN A 7 -24.88 -10.36 -5.66
C GLN A 7 -23.98 -11.62 -5.58
N LYS A 8 -22.89 -11.78 -6.30
CA LYS A 8 -22.20 -13.09 -6.41
C LYS A 8 -20.86 -13.26 -5.70
N MET A 9 -20.47 -12.35 -4.78
CA MET A 9 -19.36 -12.64 -3.85
C MET A 9 -19.87 -12.71 -2.40
N ILE A 10 -20.54 -13.79 -2.07
CA ILE A 10 -21.11 -14.02 -0.74
C ILE A 10 -20.07 -14.73 0.13
N ASN A 11 -19.19 -13.98 0.75
CA ASN A 11 -18.69 -14.29 2.06
C ASN A 11 -19.56 -13.52 3.06
N ASN A 12 -20.25 -14.21 3.95
CA ASN A 12 -21.37 -13.72 4.76
C ASN A 12 -21.15 -12.45 5.61
N ASN A 13 -20.00 -11.79 5.53
CA ASN A 13 -19.65 -10.60 6.33
C ASN A 13 -18.77 -9.58 5.58
N THR A 14 -18.67 -9.64 4.25
CA THR A 14 -17.80 -8.71 3.49
C THR A 14 -18.59 -8.05 2.36
N PHE A 15 -18.50 -6.72 2.28
CA PHE A 15 -19.07 -5.90 1.20
C PHE A 15 -17.91 -5.24 0.43
N SER A 16 -17.86 -5.45 -0.89
CA SER A 16 -16.80 -4.93 -1.74
C SER A 16 -17.33 -3.82 -2.65
N ILE A 17 -16.60 -2.72 -2.68
CA ILE A 17 -16.84 -1.56 -3.56
C ILE A 17 -15.54 -1.16 -4.25
N ILE A 18 -15.62 -0.32 -5.27
CA ILE A 18 -14.44 0.33 -5.86
C ILE A 18 -14.26 1.76 -5.33
N GLU A 19 -13.06 2.32 -5.52
CA GLU A 19 -12.79 3.73 -5.23
C GLU A 19 -13.84 4.65 -5.87
N HIS A 20 -14.23 5.71 -5.16
CA HIS A 20 -15.23 6.70 -5.56
C HIS A 20 -16.65 6.14 -5.72
N GLN A 21 -16.86 4.86 -5.48
CA GLN A 21 -18.21 4.30 -5.47
C GLN A 21 -18.96 4.76 -4.23
N ALA A 22 -20.18 5.20 -4.45
CA ALA A 22 -21.10 5.53 -3.37
C ALA A 22 -21.99 4.32 -3.05
N PHE A 23 -22.33 4.15 -1.78
CA PHE A 23 -23.22 3.09 -1.32
C PHE A 23 -24.10 3.59 -0.16
N SER A 24 -25.22 2.95 0.01
CA SER A 24 -26.22 3.25 1.01
C SER A 24 -26.47 2.05 1.92
N LYS A 25 -27.34 2.22 2.91
CA LYS A 25 -27.75 1.12 3.78
C LYS A 25 -28.47 0.01 3.02
N GLU A 26 -29.24 0.36 2.00
CA GLU A 26 -30.01 -0.57 1.15
C GLU A 26 -29.08 -1.53 0.41
N ASP A 27 -27.92 -1.04 -0.06
CA ASP A 27 -26.90 -1.86 -0.73
C ASP A 27 -26.31 -2.94 0.20
N LEU A 28 -26.28 -2.68 1.51
CA LEU A 28 -25.80 -3.63 2.51
C LEU A 28 -26.83 -4.69 2.90
N GLN A 29 -28.13 -4.43 2.71
CA GLN A 29 -29.19 -5.34 3.17
C GLN A 29 -29.11 -6.72 2.52
N GLY A 30 -28.71 -6.79 1.23
CA GLY A 30 -28.56 -8.05 0.50
C GLY A 30 -27.54 -9.01 1.11
N ILE A 31 -26.52 -8.49 1.79
CA ILE A 31 -25.40 -9.26 2.35
C ILE A 31 -25.55 -9.42 3.88
N PHE A 32 -25.83 -8.33 4.59
CA PHE A 32 -25.80 -8.29 6.06
C PHE A 32 -27.15 -8.51 6.73
N LYS A 33 -28.24 -8.48 5.96
CA LYS A 33 -29.62 -8.66 6.46
C LYS A 33 -29.89 -7.73 7.66
N GLU A 34 -30.23 -8.30 8.81
CA GLU A 34 -30.56 -7.54 10.04
C GLU A 34 -29.39 -6.69 10.56
N LYS A 35 -28.15 -7.12 10.31
CA LYS A 35 -26.93 -6.38 10.74
C LYS A 35 -26.60 -5.18 9.85
N ALA A 36 -27.24 -5.03 8.68
CA ALA A 36 -26.94 -3.98 7.71
C ALA A 36 -27.03 -2.57 8.32
N LYS A 37 -28.09 -2.29 9.10
CA LYS A 37 -28.28 -1.00 9.77
C LYS A 37 -27.14 -0.69 10.74
N LYS A 38 -26.74 -1.65 11.56
CA LYS A 38 -25.66 -1.49 12.53
C LYS A 38 -24.31 -1.32 11.84
N PHE A 39 -24.04 -2.12 10.82
CA PHE A 39 -22.81 -2.01 10.05
C PHE A 39 -22.68 -0.65 9.35
N TYR A 40 -23.77 -0.16 8.74
CA TYR A 40 -23.79 1.14 8.10
C TYR A 40 -23.50 2.26 9.12
N GLN A 41 -24.12 2.22 10.32
CA GLN A 41 -23.91 3.18 11.37
C GLN A 41 -22.45 3.18 11.89
N GLU A 42 -21.83 2.00 12.05
CA GLU A 42 -20.41 1.87 12.41
C GLU A 42 -19.50 2.49 11.35
N LEU A 43 -19.85 2.36 10.06
CA LEU A 43 -19.12 3.00 8.95
C LEU A 43 -19.35 4.53 8.92
N GLU A 44 -20.55 5.01 9.23
CA GLU A 44 -20.80 6.46 9.39
C GLU A 44 -19.96 7.06 10.51
N ASP A 45 -19.87 6.39 11.65
CA ASP A 45 -19.05 6.86 12.79
C ASP A 45 -17.55 6.83 12.45
N PHE A 46 -17.10 5.84 11.68
CA PHE A 46 -15.76 5.84 11.13
C PHE A 46 -15.54 7.02 10.18
N ALA A 47 -16.46 7.28 9.26
CA ALA A 47 -16.38 8.35 8.26
C ALA A 47 -16.32 9.75 8.89
N LYS A 48 -17.08 10.03 9.96
CA LYS A 48 -17.05 11.31 10.68
C LYS A 48 -15.65 11.70 11.17
N ASN A 49 -14.85 10.72 11.55
CA ASN A 49 -13.50 10.95 12.06
C ASN A 49 -12.41 10.77 10.99
N ASN A 50 -12.78 10.24 9.83
CA ASN A 50 -11.84 9.78 8.80
C ASN A 50 -12.35 10.10 7.39
N GLU A 51 -12.77 11.34 7.14
CA GLU A 51 -13.35 11.78 5.85
C GLU A 51 -12.43 11.59 4.64
N ASN A 52 -11.12 11.52 4.87
CA ASN A 52 -10.14 11.25 3.81
C ASN A 52 -10.25 9.84 3.24
N PHE A 53 -10.81 8.89 3.96
CA PHE A 53 -10.95 7.49 3.54
C PHE A 53 -12.37 7.17 3.08
N LEU A 54 -13.35 7.61 3.86
CA LEU A 54 -14.76 7.38 3.62
C LEU A 54 -15.51 8.68 3.94
N GLY A 55 -16.14 9.28 2.94
CA GLY A 55 -16.83 10.55 3.08
C GLY A 55 -18.33 10.41 2.86
N PHE A 56 -19.07 11.47 3.21
CA PHE A 56 -20.48 11.59 2.93
C PHE A 56 -20.70 12.19 1.54
N LYS A 57 -21.44 11.50 0.67
CA LYS A 57 -21.91 12.06 -0.60
C LYS A 57 -23.19 12.88 -0.38
N ASN A 58 -24.06 12.36 0.48
CA ASN A 58 -25.25 13.03 0.99
C ASN A 58 -25.60 12.43 2.37
N LYS A 59 -26.72 12.85 2.97
CA LYS A 59 -27.13 12.45 4.32
C LYS A 59 -27.22 10.94 4.56
N ASN A 60 -27.53 10.16 3.51
CA ASN A 60 -27.78 8.70 3.61
C ASN A 60 -26.85 7.88 2.72
N THR A 61 -25.77 8.45 2.22
CA THR A 61 -24.90 7.76 1.27
C THR A 61 -23.44 8.06 1.58
N LEU A 62 -22.67 7.01 1.83
CA LEU A 62 -21.23 7.06 1.98
C LEU A 62 -20.54 6.87 0.63
N THR A 63 -19.33 7.38 0.50
CA THR A 63 -18.49 7.21 -0.70
C THR A 63 -17.05 6.93 -0.32
N ALA A 64 -16.44 5.92 -0.94
CA ALA A 64 -15.02 5.67 -0.82
C ALA A 64 -14.22 6.80 -1.47
N LYS A 65 -13.05 7.12 -0.91
CA LYS A 65 -12.12 8.11 -1.47
C LYS A 65 -10.98 7.40 -2.22
N ASN A 66 -9.82 8.07 -2.38
CA ASN A 66 -8.66 7.58 -3.14
C ASN A 66 -7.85 6.49 -2.41
N TYR A 67 -8.47 5.74 -1.51
CA TYR A 67 -7.81 4.70 -0.73
C TYR A 67 -8.44 3.34 -1.01
N VAL A 68 -7.60 2.33 -1.10
CA VAL A 68 -7.99 0.94 -1.28
C VAL A 68 -7.54 0.09 -0.10
N GLY A 69 -8.23 -1.01 0.15
CA GLY A 69 -7.94 -1.89 1.27
C GLY A 69 -9.19 -2.31 2.01
N ILE A 70 -9.14 -2.32 3.34
CA ILE A 70 -10.24 -2.81 4.17
C ILE A 70 -10.55 -1.88 5.35
N ILE A 71 -11.82 -1.85 5.72
CA ILE A 71 -12.32 -1.30 6.99
C ILE A 71 -13.15 -2.38 7.65
N GLN A 72 -12.67 -2.92 8.77
CA GLN A 72 -13.38 -3.92 9.55
C GLN A 72 -13.96 -3.27 10.81
N THR A 73 -15.27 -3.39 10.97
CA THR A 73 -15.98 -3.02 12.19
C THR A 73 -16.41 -4.27 12.98
N LYS A 74 -17.19 -4.11 14.03
CA LYS A 74 -17.76 -5.25 14.78
C LYS A 74 -18.77 -6.05 13.96
N SER A 75 -19.49 -5.38 13.06
CA SER A 75 -20.64 -5.96 12.33
C SER A 75 -20.25 -6.51 10.96
N GLY A 76 -19.12 -6.07 10.36
CA GLY A 76 -18.72 -6.52 9.03
C GLY A 76 -17.41 -5.92 8.52
N VAL A 77 -17.07 -6.28 7.29
CA VAL A 77 -15.88 -5.79 6.57
C VAL A 77 -16.31 -5.08 5.30
N LEU A 78 -15.82 -3.86 5.12
CA LEU A 78 -15.87 -3.13 3.86
C LEU A 78 -14.53 -3.31 3.14
N GLU A 79 -14.54 -3.83 1.92
CA GLU A 79 -13.40 -3.85 1.02
C GLU A 79 -13.52 -2.73 -0.01
N ILE A 80 -12.49 -1.93 -0.16
CA ILE A 80 -12.38 -0.89 -1.18
C ILE A 80 -11.31 -1.32 -2.17
N LEU A 81 -11.70 -1.54 -3.43
CA LEU A 81 -10.84 -2.09 -4.48
C LEU A 81 -10.49 -1.01 -5.53
N PRO A 82 -9.43 -1.19 -6.31
CA PRO A 82 -9.05 -0.27 -7.36
C PRO A 82 -10.14 -0.07 -8.42
N LYS A 83 -10.33 1.16 -8.91
CA LYS A 83 -11.39 1.55 -9.88
C LYS A 83 -11.15 1.12 -11.33
N CYS A 84 -10.07 0.39 -11.60
CA CYS A 84 -9.69 -0.01 -12.97
C CYS A 84 -10.59 -1.06 -13.63
N THR A 85 -11.41 -1.73 -12.83
CA THR A 85 -12.35 -2.76 -13.30
C THR A 85 -13.74 -2.48 -12.76
N ASN A 86 -14.76 -2.95 -13.47
CA ASN A 86 -16.12 -2.99 -12.95
C ASN A 86 -16.29 -4.28 -12.13
N LEU A 87 -16.87 -4.17 -10.93
CA LEU A 87 -17.17 -5.35 -10.10
C LEU A 87 -18.18 -6.29 -10.80
N ASP A 88 -19.05 -5.75 -11.64
CA ASP A 88 -20.06 -6.51 -12.38
C ASP A 88 -19.47 -7.41 -13.49
N GLY A 89 -18.27 -7.10 -13.97
CA GLY A 89 -17.53 -7.88 -14.98
C GLY A 89 -16.56 -8.89 -14.41
N TYR A 90 -16.41 -8.92 -13.09
CA TYR A 90 -15.48 -9.82 -12.41
C TYR A 90 -15.95 -11.28 -12.54
N LYS A 91 -15.37 -11.99 -13.48
CA LYS A 91 -15.49 -13.45 -13.62
C LYS A 91 -14.19 -14.07 -13.11
N ASP A 92 -14.31 -15.19 -12.37
CA ASP A 92 -13.20 -16.05 -11.93
C ASP A 92 -12.45 -16.71 -13.11
N LYS A 93 -12.08 -15.91 -14.12
CA LYS A 93 -11.25 -16.39 -15.23
C LYS A 93 -9.80 -16.37 -14.82
N GLU A 94 -9.16 -17.52 -14.87
CA GLU A 94 -7.70 -17.63 -14.70
C GLU A 94 -7.00 -17.04 -15.92
N CYS A 95 -6.03 -16.17 -15.66
CA CYS A 95 -5.12 -15.74 -16.71
C CYS A 95 -4.16 -16.89 -17.05
N LYS A 96 -4.23 -17.39 -18.28
CA LYS A 96 -3.39 -18.51 -18.77
C LYS A 96 -1.90 -18.17 -18.94
N LEU A 97 -1.52 -16.89 -18.85
CA LEU A 97 -0.13 -16.44 -19.00
C LEU A 97 0.68 -16.69 -17.72
N SER A 98 1.84 -17.32 -17.86
CA SER A 98 2.77 -17.49 -16.75
C SER A 98 3.27 -16.14 -16.22
N THR A 99 3.58 -16.04 -14.94
CA THR A 99 4.09 -14.83 -14.30
C THR A 99 5.35 -14.29 -14.99
N ILE A 100 6.24 -15.18 -15.43
CA ILE A 100 7.49 -14.82 -16.15
C ILE A 100 7.20 -14.18 -17.51
N LEU A 101 6.22 -14.72 -18.24
CA LEU A 101 5.83 -14.19 -19.55
C LEU A 101 5.16 -12.83 -19.41
N LYS A 102 4.28 -12.65 -18.40
CA LYS A 102 3.67 -11.38 -18.06
C LYS A 102 4.71 -10.31 -17.74
N GLU A 103 5.70 -10.63 -16.92
CA GLU A 103 6.77 -9.68 -16.57
C GLU A 103 7.62 -9.28 -17.81
N LYS A 104 7.93 -10.22 -18.70
CA LYS A 104 8.70 -9.96 -19.92
C LYS A 104 7.92 -9.06 -20.88
N LEU A 105 6.65 -9.36 -21.11
CA LEU A 105 5.76 -8.55 -21.95
C LEU A 105 5.58 -7.13 -21.38
N LEU A 106 5.34 -7.03 -20.07
CA LEU A 106 5.21 -5.76 -19.38
C LEU A 106 6.47 -4.89 -19.52
N LYS A 107 7.65 -5.49 -19.32
CA LYS A 107 8.93 -4.81 -19.49
C LYS A 107 9.09 -4.27 -20.91
N ASN A 108 8.89 -5.10 -21.92
CA ASN A 108 9.04 -4.70 -23.32
C ASN A 108 8.03 -3.62 -23.70
N TYR A 109 6.78 -3.73 -23.24
CA TYR A 109 5.75 -2.72 -23.50
C TYR A 109 6.15 -1.35 -22.95
N ILE A 110 6.57 -1.29 -21.69
CA ILE A 110 6.98 -0.01 -21.05
C ILE A 110 8.20 0.58 -21.79
N LEU A 111 9.20 -0.24 -22.14
CA LEU A 111 10.36 0.21 -22.88
C LEU A 111 9.99 0.77 -24.26
N ASN A 112 9.11 0.09 -24.98
CA ASN A 112 8.65 0.53 -26.29
C ASN A 112 7.85 1.83 -26.22
N GLN A 113 7.02 2.00 -25.20
CA GLN A 113 6.28 3.26 -24.99
C GLN A 113 7.22 4.43 -24.65
N ILE A 114 8.26 4.17 -23.85
CA ILE A 114 9.24 5.21 -23.49
C ILE A 114 10.12 5.56 -24.70
N SER A 115 10.50 4.59 -25.52
CA SER A 115 11.34 4.78 -26.71
C SER A 115 10.59 5.24 -27.95
N GLN A 116 9.29 5.58 -27.83
CA GLN A 116 8.42 5.98 -28.97
C GLN A 116 8.21 4.87 -30.04
N ALA A 117 8.57 3.63 -29.79
CA ALA A 117 8.32 2.54 -30.69
C ALA A 117 6.81 2.20 -30.72
N LYS A 118 6.21 2.19 -31.92
CA LYS A 118 4.80 1.86 -32.11
C LYS A 118 4.54 0.42 -31.67
N THR A 119 3.72 0.23 -30.63
CA THR A 119 3.17 -1.08 -30.27
C THR A 119 1.71 -1.13 -30.71
N SER A 120 1.42 -1.98 -31.67
CA SER A 120 0.05 -2.18 -32.21
C SER A 120 -0.70 -3.32 -31.50
N GLU A 121 -0.11 -3.96 -30.51
CA GLU A 121 -0.67 -5.15 -29.90
C GLU A 121 -1.49 -4.84 -28.65
N ASN A 122 -2.68 -5.45 -28.54
CA ASN A 122 -3.45 -5.54 -27.31
C ASN A 122 -2.60 -6.25 -26.27
N PHE A 123 -2.09 -5.52 -25.29
CA PHE A 123 -1.24 -6.04 -24.22
C PHE A 123 -1.96 -7.15 -23.42
N TYR A 124 -3.24 -6.98 -23.20
CA TYR A 124 -4.11 -7.97 -22.59
C TYR A 124 -4.85 -8.73 -23.70
N GLY A 125 -4.61 -10.03 -23.81
CA GLY A 125 -5.35 -10.89 -24.75
C GLY A 125 -6.85 -10.93 -24.41
N GLU A 126 -7.69 -11.43 -25.34
CA GLU A 126 -9.15 -11.49 -25.20
C GLU A 126 -9.63 -12.28 -23.97
N ASP A 127 -8.83 -13.24 -23.47
CA ASP A 127 -9.13 -14.08 -22.30
C ASP A 127 -8.56 -13.51 -20.98
N PHE A 128 -8.15 -12.24 -20.93
CA PHE A 128 -7.50 -11.68 -19.76
C PHE A 128 -8.52 -11.38 -18.64
N ALA A 129 -8.24 -11.85 -17.43
CA ALA A 129 -9.08 -11.59 -16.26
C ALA A 129 -8.56 -10.38 -15.46
N PHE A 130 -9.34 -9.32 -15.43
CA PHE A 130 -9.05 -8.09 -14.67
C PHE A 130 -9.48 -8.24 -13.21
N ASN A 131 -8.64 -8.85 -12.37
CA ASN A 131 -8.94 -9.05 -10.95
C ASN A 131 -8.43 -7.89 -10.08
N PRO A 132 -9.30 -7.06 -9.49
CA PRO A 132 -8.87 -5.90 -8.70
C PRO A 132 -8.14 -6.26 -7.41
N LYS A 133 -8.42 -7.42 -6.79
CA LYS A 133 -7.68 -7.89 -5.60
C LYS A 133 -6.27 -8.30 -5.96
N THR A 134 -6.11 -9.05 -7.06
CA THR A 134 -4.79 -9.44 -7.58
C THR A 134 -3.97 -8.21 -7.94
N LEU A 135 -4.58 -7.25 -8.63
CA LEU A 135 -3.96 -5.96 -8.94
C LEU A 135 -3.40 -5.29 -7.68
N LEU A 136 -4.26 -5.11 -6.66
CA LEU A 136 -3.84 -4.48 -5.41
C LEU A 136 -2.66 -5.20 -4.76
N ILE A 137 -2.74 -6.52 -4.60
CA ILE A 137 -1.67 -7.31 -4.00
C ILE A 137 -0.37 -7.21 -4.79
N ASN A 138 -0.44 -7.29 -6.12
CA ASN A 138 0.75 -7.21 -6.96
C ASN A 138 1.38 -5.81 -6.93
N MET A 139 0.59 -4.74 -6.85
CA MET A 139 1.11 -3.38 -6.62
C MET A 139 1.76 -3.26 -5.23
N LEU A 140 1.15 -3.79 -4.17
CA LEU A 140 1.73 -3.80 -2.84
C LEU A 140 3.08 -4.54 -2.79
N LYS A 141 3.29 -5.57 -3.60
CA LYS A 141 4.57 -6.28 -3.74
C LYS A 141 5.68 -5.39 -4.34
N THR A 142 5.36 -4.34 -5.07
CA THR A 142 6.36 -3.45 -5.69
C THR A 142 6.86 -2.35 -4.75
N LEU A 143 6.17 -2.10 -3.64
CA LEU A 143 6.57 -1.08 -2.66
C LEU A 143 7.98 -1.34 -2.11
N LYS A 144 8.76 -0.29 -1.91
CA LYS A 144 10.15 -0.35 -1.49
C LYS A 144 10.21 -0.90 -0.10
N ASN A 145 10.16 -1.34 0.73
CA ASN A 145 10.21 -1.89 2.10
C ASN A 145 8.88 -2.55 2.50
N SER A 146 8.27 -3.23 1.54
CA SER A 146 6.97 -3.83 1.74
C SER A 146 7.09 -5.28 2.22
N PRO A 147 6.35 -5.68 3.26
CA PRO A 147 6.31 -7.08 3.69
C PRO A 147 5.58 -7.98 2.70
N PHE A 148 4.87 -7.42 1.72
CA PHE A 148 4.13 -8.17 0.70
C PHE A 148 5.03 -8.88 -0.33
N LYS A 149 6.31 -8.50 -0.46
CA LYS A 149 7.23 -8.98 -1.51
C LYS A 149 7.45 -10.48 -1.50
N LYS A 150 7.53 -11.10 -0.34
CA LYS A 150 7.90 -12.52 -0.17
C LYS A 150 6.73 -13.49 -0.24
N SER A 151 5.51 -12.98 -0.33
CA SER A 151 4.32 -13.83 -0.33
C SER A 151 4.21 -14.68 -1.59
N GLN A 152 3.97 -15.98 -1.39
CA GLN A 152 3.77 -16.99 -2.45
C GLN A 152 2.30 -17.38 -2.66
N ILE A 153 1.36 -16.62 -2.10
CA ILE A 153 -0.08 -16.93 -2.24
C ILE A 153 -0.46 -16.88 -3.71
N SER A 154 -1.13 -17.92 -4.19
CA SER A 154 -1.57 -18.02 -5.57
C SER A 154 -2.65 -16.99 -5.90
N SER A 155 -2.69 -16.52 -7.15
CA SER A 155 -3.72 -15.57 -7.62
C SER A 155 -5.14 -16.11 -7.44
N LEU A 156 -5.34 -17.41 -7.58
CA LEU A 156 -6.63 -18.08 -7.35
C LEU A 156 -7.10 -17.98 -5.89
N GLN A 157 -6.19 -18.14 -4.92
CA GLN A 157 -6.52 -17.96 -3.50
C GLN A 157 -6.85 -16.51 -3.19
N ILE A 158 -6.10 -15.56 -3.76
CA ILE A 158 -6.35 -14.12 -3.60
C ILE A 158 -7.76 -13.76 -4.11
N SER A 159 -8.18 -14.30 -5.27
CA SER A 159 -9.46 -13.97 -5.87
C SER A 159 -10.66 -14.43 -5.03
N LYS A 160 -10.55 -15.60 -4.39
CA LYS A 160 -11.65 -16.26 -3.68
C LYS A 160 -11.82 -15.83 -2.21
N MET A 161 -10.78 -15.28 -1.60
CA MET A 161 -10.78 -14.91 -0.18
C MET A 161 -11.08 -13.43 0.03
N PRO A 162 -11.69 -13.05 1.18
CA PRO A 162 -11.68 -11.67 1.63
C PRO A 162 -10.26 -11.13 1.73
N LEU A 163 -10.06 -9.86 1.40
CA LEU A 163 -8.73 -9.25 1.37
C LEU A 163 -8.02 -9.30 2.74
N LEU A 164 -8.77 -9.16 3.84
CA LEU A 164 -8.22 -9.32 5.18
C LEU A 164 -7.64 -10.72 5.40
N GLU A 165 -8.35 -11.76 4.97
CA GLU A 165 -7.90 -13.16 5.11
C GLU A 165 -6.66 -13.42 4.25
N VAL A 166 -6.55 -12.76 3.09
CA VAL A 166 -5.33 -12.80 2.25
C VAL A 166 -4.14 -12.20 3.01
N PHE A 167 -4.31 -11.03 3.65
CA PHE A 167 -3.24 -10.41 4.44
C PHE A 167 -2.84 -11.26 5.64
N ILE A 168 -3.80 -11.88 6.32
CA ILE A 168 -3.53 -12.79 7.43
C ILE A 168 -2.78 -14.05 6.95
N ALA A 169 -3.18 -14.61 5.79
CA ALA A 169 -2.46 -15.74 5.21
C ALA A 169 -1.00 -15.39 4.90
N MET A 170 -0.74 -14.21 4.30
CA MET A 170 0.61 -13.73 4.03
C MET A 170 1.46 -13.58 5.29
N PHE A 171 0.88 -13.05 6.35
CA PHE A 171 1.55 -12.95 7.65
C PHE A 171 1.91 -14.33 8.22
N LEU A 172 0.97 -15.29 8.17
CA LEU A 172 1.19 -16.65 8.67
C LEU A 172 2.24 -17.41 7.86
N ASP A 173 2.29 -17.23 6.54
CA ASP A 173 3.33 -17.83 5.70
C ASP A 173 4.72 -17.28 6.05
N GLU A 174 4.84 -15.98 6.33
CA GLU A 174 6.11 -15.38 6.78
C GLU A 174 6.49 -15.90 8.19
N LEU A 175 5.52 -16.02 9.09
CA LEU A 175 5.73 -16.59 10.42
C LEU A 175 6.23 -18.04 10.36
N ASP A 176 5.64 -18.86 9.50
CA ASP A 176 6.09 -20.24 9.27
C ASP A 176 7.54 -20.27 8.76
N GLY A 177 7.91 -19.32 7.90
CA GLY A 177 9.27 -19.15 7.42
C GLY A 177 10.27 -18.80 8.53
N VAL A 178 9.88 -17.91 9.44
CA VAL A 178 10.67 -17.54 10.63
C VAL A 178 10.79 -18.71 11.58
N TYR A 179 9.70 -19.41 11.86
CA TYR A 179 9.67 -20.57 12.74
C TYR A 179 10.61 -21.69 12.27
N LYS A 180 10.60 -22.01 10.98
CA LYS A 180 11.50 -23.01 10.37
C LYS A 180 12.98 -22.67 10.50
N LYS A 181 13.34 -21.37 10.55
CA LYS A 181 14.71 -20.90 10.77
C LYS A 181 15.10 -20.83 12.25
N GLY A 182 14.13 -20.98 13.14
CA GLY A 182 14.28 -20.90 14.58
C GLY A 182 13.90 -19.55 15.16
N LEU A 183 13.21 -19.58 16.30
CA LEU A 183 12.84 -18.39 17.04
C LEU A 183 14.06 -17.79 17.73
N LYS A 184 14.22 -16.46 17.60
CA LYS A 184 15.30 -15.72 18.24
C LYS A 184 15.16 -15.76 19.76
N LYS A 185 16.25 -16.06 20.42
CA LYS A 185 16.46 -15.81 21.85
C LYS A 185 17.52 -14.74 22.03
N ASP A 186 17.51 -14.08 23.16
CA ASP A 186 18.51 -13.09 23.49
C ASP A 186 18.77 -13.03 24.99
N TYR A 187 19.92 -12.47 25.38
CA TYR A 187 20.22 -12.25 26.77
C TYR A 187 19.46 -11.03 27.29
N ILE A 188 18.67 -11.23 28.32
CA ILE A 188 17.92 -10.19 29.01
C ILE A 188 18.43 -10.09 30.43
N SER A 189 18.79 -8.87 30.84
CA SER A 189 19.18 -8.61 32.20
C SER A 189 17.96 -8.57 33.11
N ILE A 190 17.88 -9.54 34.02
CA ILE A 190 16.77 -9.70 34.97
C ILE A 190 17.25 -9.31 36.35
N GLU A 191 16.53 -8.39 36.99
CA GLU A 191 16.69 -8.02 38.39
C GLU A 191 15.61 -8.70 39.21
N GLU A 192 16.00 -9.54 40.15
CA GLU A 192 15.06 -10.34 40.94
C GLU A 192 15.57 -10.60 42.34
N ASN A 193 14.62 -10.69 43.28
CA ASN A 193 14.92 -11.08 44.66
C ASN A 193 14.76 -12.60 44.84
N ARG A 194 15.91 -13.31 44.91
CA ARG A 194 16.00 -14.78 44.88
C ARG A 194 16.47 -15.34 46.21
N ASN A 195 16.17 -16.65 46.42
CA ASN A 195 16.65 -17.39 47.56
C ASN A 195 18.10 -17.91 47.39
N PHE A 196 18.74 -17.62 46.24
CA PHE A 196 20.12 -18.03 45.97
C PHE A 196 20.83 -16.92 45.15
N LEU A 197 22.13 -16.85 45.28
CA LEU A 197 22.96 -15.89 44.57
C LEU A 197 23.15 -16.34 43.11
N LYS A 198 22.69 -15.52 42.16
CA LYS A 198 22.89 -15.71 40.71
C LYS A 198 23.24 -14.39 40.06
N GLY A 199 24.37 -14.32 39.42
CA GLY A 199 24.82 -13.09 38.75
C GLY A 199 25.38 -12.05 39.74
N LYS A 200 25.12 -10.77 39.50
CA LYS A 200 25.66 -9.64 40.27
C LYS A 200 24.69 -9.23 41.37
N LEU A 201 25.18 -9.14 42.62
CA LEU A 201 24.40 -8.62 43.75
C LEU A 201 24.20 -7.10 43.58
N GLN A 202 22.96 -6.64 43.63
CA GLN A 202 22.55 -5.25 43.59
C GLN A 202 22.47 -4.69 45.02
N PHE A 203 23.61 -4.28 45.59
CA PHE A 203 23.72 -3.92 47.01
C PHE A 203 22.68 -2.93 47.51
N SER A 204 22.40 -1.87 46.75
CA SER A 204 21.42 -0.84 47.13
C SER A 204 20.02 -1.39 47.26
N GLN A 205 19.59 -2.25 46.31
CA GLN A 205 18.27 -2.88 46.33
C GLN A 205 18.24 -4.01 47.34
N HIS A 206 19.32 -4.78 47.46
CA HIS A 206 19.44 -5.85 48.44
C HIS A 206 19.28 -5.31 49.88
N LEU A 207 19.98 -4.20 50.25
CA LEU A 207 19.83 -3.58 51.55
C LEU A 207 18.40 -3.03 51.79
N LYS A 208 17.76 -2.46 50.78
CA LYS A 208 16.41 -1.95 50.91
C LYS A 208 15.37 -3.04 51.13
N GLN A 209 15.48 -4.17 50.42
CA GLN A 209 14.45 -5.22 50.42
C GLN A 209 14.74 -6.37 51.38
N ASN A 210 16.02 -6.66 51.65
CA ASN A 210 16.46 -7.85 52.39
C ASN A 210 17.13 -7.53 53.72
N LEU A 211 16.94 -6.33 54.29
CA LEU A 211 17.50 -5.96 55.58
C LEU A 211 17.10 -6.97 56.71
N VAL A 212 15.85 -7.43 56.64
CA VAL A 212 15.27 -8.43 57.55
C VAL A 212 15.39 -9.85 57.00
N HIS A 213 15.19 -10.03 55.70
CA HIS A 213 15.23 -11.31 54.98
C HIS A 213 16.63 -11.63 54.47
N LYS A 214 17.55 -11.92 55.37
CA LYS A 214 18.96 -12.21 55.07
C LYS A 214 19.20 -13.47 54.20
N GLU A 215 18.21 -14.35 54.07
CA GLU A 215 18.21 -15.54 53.26
C GLU A 215 17.94 -15.23 51.75
N ARG A 216 17.63 -14.01 51.41
CA ARG A 216 17.35 -13.59 50.00
C ARG A 216 18.46 -12.71 49.46
N PHE A 217 18.62 -12.75 48.16
CA PHE A 217 19.61 -11.98 47.42
C PHE A 217 18.91 -11.21 46.28
N PHE A 218 19.01 -9.89 46.30
CA PHE A 218 18.57 -9.08 45.15
C PHE A 218 19.69 -9.04 44.13
N THR A 219 19.50 -9.78 43.03
CA THR A 219 20.55 -10.03 42.04
C THR A 219 20.11 -9.58 40.64
N GLN A 220 21.11 -9.23 39.85
CA GLN A 220 20.97 -9.00 38.39
C GLN A 220 21.73 -10.10 37.67
N SER A 221 21.05 -10.82 36.78
CA SER A 221 21.64 -11.86 35.94
C SER A 221 21.14 -11.75 34.50
N ASP A 222 22.03 -12.04 33.56
CA ASP A 222 21.65 -12.12 32.14
C ASP A 222 21.14 -13.53 31.85
N GLU A 223 19.90 -13.62 31.37
CA GLU A 223 19.23 -14.90 31.05
C GLU A 223 18.91 -14.98 29.57
N PHE A 224 19.23 -16.14 28.96
CA PHE A 224 18.98 -16.38 27.54
C PHE A 224 17.53 -16.82 27.33
N MET A 225 16.67 -15.89 26.95
CA MET A 225 15.22 -16.07 26.96
C MET A 225 14.60 -15.90 25.57
N LEU A 226 13.45 -16.56 25.39
CA LEU A 226 12.58 -16.39 24.23
C LEU A 226 11.71 -15.12 24.36
N ASP A 227 11.44 -14.67 25.59
CA ASP A 227 10.59 -13.52 25.88
C ASP A 227 11.31 -12.18 25.60
N ILE A 228 11.50 -11.88 24.32
CA ILE A 228 12.13 -10.67 23.80
C ILE A 228 11.12 -9.80 23.05
N ALA A 229 11.41 -8.52 22.89
CA ALA A 229 10.52 -7.56 22.24
C ALA A 229 9.97 -8.02 20.86
N PRO A 230 10.79 -8.55 19.92
CA PRO A 230 10.27 -9.07 18.65
C PRO A 230 9.23 -10.16 18.81
N ASN A 231 9.46 -11.12 19.72
CA ASN A 231 8.55 -12.23 19.94
C ASN A 231 7.25 -11.78 20.63
N ARG A 232 7.34 -10.82 21.56
CA ARG A 232 6.16 -10.17 22.17
C ARG A 232 5.29 -9.47 21.15
N LEU A 233 5.89 -8.78 20.18
CA LEU A 233 5.16 -8.16 19.07
C LEU A 233 4.45 -9.19 18.21
N ILE A 234 5.10 -10.31 17.87
CA ILE A 234 4.51 -11.39 17.08
C ILE A 234 3.32 -12.01 17.85
N LYS A 235 3.50 -12.35 19.14
CA LYS A 235 2.42 -12.90 19.98
C LYS A 235 1.23 -11.93 20.07
N SER A 236 1.50 -10.65 20.27
CA SER A 236 0.45 -9.61 20.34
C SER A 236 -0.31 -9.49 19.03
N THR A 237 0.40 -9.57 17.89
CA THR A 237 -0.22 -9.57 16.56
C THR A 237 -1.11 -10.79 16.35
N LEU A 238 -0.63 -11.99 16.67
CA LEU A 238 -1.43 -13.23 16.61
C LEU A 238 -2.71 -13.12 17.44
N ASN A 239 -2.61 -12.59 18.67
CA ASN A 239 -3.77 -12.42 19.55
C ASN A 239 -4.78 -11.42 18.98
N LEU A 240 -4.33 -10.30 18.38
CA LEU A 240 -5.18 -9.37 17.67
C LEU A 240 -5.91 -10.06 16.51
N LEU A 241 -5.17 -10.75 15.64
CA LEU A 241 -5.70 -11.40 14.45
C LEU A 241 -6.64 -12.57 14.76
N LYS A 242 -6.47 -13.26 15.89
CA LYS A 242 -7.38 -14.32 16.37
C LYS A 242 -8.83 -13.86 16.45
N SER A 243 -9.05 -12.60 16.83
CA SER A 243 -10.40 -12.00 16.93
C SER A 243 -10.92 -11.47 15.57
N LYS A 244 -10.06 -11.32 14.56
CA LYS A 244 -10.38 -10.69 13.29
C LYS A 244 -10.61 -11.66 12.14
N THR A 245 -10.04 -12.86 12.23
CA THR A 245 -10.15 -13.91 11.19
C THR A 245 -11.27 -14.88 11.44
N THR A 246 -11.85 -15.38 10.35
CA THR A 246 -12.76 -16.53 10.36
C THR A 246 -12.09 -17.78 9.78
N HIS A 247 -11.27 -17.65 8.75
CA HIS A 247 -10.67 -18.74 8.00
C HIS A 247 -9.38 -19.28 8.63
N HIS A 248 -8.58 -18.41 9.25
CA HIS A 248 -7.25 -18.77 9.77
C HIS A 248 -7.19 -18.97 11.29
N LYS A 249 -8.33 -18.99 11.97
CA LYS A 249 -8.39 -19.05 13.44
C LYS A 249 -7.61 -20.24 14.05
N PHE A 250 -7.75 -21.42 13.46
CA PHE A 250 -7.05 -22.61 13.92
C PHE A 250 -5.52 -22.50 13.78
N LYS A 251 -5.05 -21.99 12.62
CA LYS A 251 -3.60 -21.76 12.39
C LYS A 251 -3.03 -20.78 13.40
N ILE A 252 -3.78 -19.71 13.72
CA ILE A 252 -3.35 -18.69 14.68
C ILE A 252 -3.29 -19.26 16.09
N ILE A 253 -4.26 -20.10 16.51
CA ILE A 253 -4.23 -20.76 17.82
C ILE A 253 -2.98 -21.64 17.94
N LYS A 254 -2.72 -22.48 16.94
CA LYS A 254 -1.52 -23.32 16.89
C LYS A 254 -0.22 -22.48 16.91
N ALA A 255 -0.20 -21.34 16.21
CA ALA A 255 0.94 -20.44 16.23
C ALA A 255 1.14 -19.79 17.61
N LEU A 256 0.07 -19.46 18.35
CA LEU A 256 0.17 -18.91 19.71
C LEU A 256 0.80 -19.88 20.69
N GLU A 257 0.59 -21.20 20.55
CA GLU A 257 1.21 -22.23 21.38
C GLU A 257 2.75 -22.19 21.29
N MET A 258 3.31 -21.79 20.13
CA MET A 258 4.76 -21.64 19.94
C MET A 258 5.37 -20.51 20.78
N PHE A 259 4.55 -19.61 21.30
CA PHE A 259 4.94 -18.45 22.08
C PHE A 259 4.40 -18.48 23.51
N ASP A 260 4.15 -19.67 24.09
CA ASP A 260 3.59 -19.78 25.43
C ASP A 260 4.47 -19.11 26.49
N GLU A 261 5.80 -19.28 26.40
CA GLU A 261 6.78 -18.65 27.29
C GLU A 261 7.00 -17.14 27.05
N VAL A 262 6.34 -16.57 26.04
CA VAL A 262 6.52 -15.17 25.66
C VAL A 262 5.37 -14.32 26.19
N GLY A 263 5.66 -13.18 26.79
CA GLY A 263 4.66 -12.20 27.23
C GLY A 263 4.00 -11.45 26.07
N PHE A 264 3.01 -10.62 26.37
CA PHE A 264 2.48 -9.66 25.42
C PHE A 264 3.27 -8.37 25.46
N SER A 265 3.36 -7.66 24.33
CA SER A 265 3.93 -6.32 24.29
C SER A 265 3.02 -5.34 25.03
N THR A 266 3.57 -4.62 25.99
CA THR A 266 2.88 -3.58 26.76
C THR A 266 3.05 -2.19 26.13
N ASN A 267 4.10 -2.00 25.30
CA ASN A 267 4.36 -0.75 24.59
C ASN A 267 4.95 -1.07 23.21
N TYR A 268 4.08 -1.05 22.19
CA TYR A 268 4.48 -1.35 20.81
C TYR A 268 5.56 -0.42 20.27
N GLU A 269 5.48 0.88 20.56
CA GLU A 269 6.45 1.87 20.06
C GLU A 269 7.85 1.56 20.58
N LYS A 270 7.98 1.27 21.88
CA LYS A 270 9.25 0.88 22.51
C LYS A 270 9.75 -0.44 21.93
N ASP A 271 8.90 -1.45 21.82
CA ASP A 271 9.31 -2.79 21.36
C ASP A 271 9.74 -2.77 19.89
N PHE A 272 9.16 -1.91 19.04
CA PHE A 272 9.61 -1.73 17.65
C PHE A 272 10.97 -1.02 17.52
N THR A 273 11.53 -0.41 18.58
CA THR A 273 12.89 0.14 18.54
C THR A 273 13.98 -0.91 18.72
N TYR A 274 13.60 -2.16 19.04
CA TYR A 274 14.55 -3.25 19.20
C TYR A 274 15.32 -3.51 17.90
N LYS A 275 16.66 -3.49 17.99
CA LYS A 275 17.54 -3.70 16.84
C LYS A 275 17.78 -5.18 16.60
N ILE A 276 17.36 -5.65 15.43
CA ILE A 276 17.64 -7.03 14.99
C ILE A 276 19.10 -7.12 14.55
N SER A 277 19.83 -8.14 15.04
CA SER A 277 21.18 -8.44 14.59
C SER A 277 21.14 -9.08 13.17
N ARG A 278 22.24 -8.97 12.41
CA ARG A 278 22.34 -9.47 11.03
C ARG A 278 22.01 -10.96 10.88
N HIS A 279 22.26 -11.75 11.88
CA HIS A 279 21.95 -13.20 11.89
C HIS A 279 20.43 -13.49 11.93
N PHE A 280 19.62 -12.51 12.32
CA PHE A 280 18.16 -12.61 12.43
C PHE A 280 17.43 -11.63 11.50
N ASP A 281 18.06 -11.21 10.39
CA ASP A 281 17.46 -10.33 9.38
C ASP A 281 16.15 -10.87 8.81
N TYR A 282 15.96 -12.19 8.84
CA TYR A 282 14.71 -12.84 8.43
C TYR A 282 13.50 -12.46 9.29
N TYR A 283 13.69 -11.85 10.49
CA TYR A 283 12.60 -11.30 11.30
C TYR A 283 12.06 -9.97 10.78
N GLU A 284 12.85 -9.20 10.03
CA GLU A 284 12.50 -7.84 9.63
C GLU A 284 11.18 -7.77 8.86
N ASN A 285 10.97 -8.71 7.96
CA ASN A 285 9.73 -8.78 7.17
C ASN A 285 8.51 -9.10 8.03
N LEU A 286 8.65 -10.06 8.95
CA LEU A 286 7.58 -10.44 9.89
C LEU A 286 7.25 -9.28 10.85
N LEU A 287 8.26 -8.56 11.36
CA LEU A 287 8.04 -7.38 12.20
C LEU A 287 7.39 -6.22 11.43
N SER A 288 7.68 -6.08 10.13
CA SER A 288 6.99 -5.13 9.27
C SER A 288 5.50 -5.46 9.15
N TRP A 289 5.13 -6.75 9.08
CA TRP A 289 3.75 -7.22 9.19
C TRP A 289 3.13 -6.89 10.55
N CYS A 290 3.85 -7.17 11.65
CA CYS A 290 3.39 -6.81 12.99
C CYS A 290 3.10 -5.32 13.11
N LYS A 291 3.95 -4.48 12.52
CA LYS A 291 3.80 -3.02 12.49
C LYS A 291 2.52 -2.59 11.76
N ILE A 292 2.24 -3.20 10.59
CA ILE A 292 1.00 -2.95 9.84
C ILE A 292 -0.23 -3.28 10.69
N PHE A 293 -0.24 -4.42 11.36
CA PHE A 293 -1.42 -4.87 12.12
C PHE A 293 -1.57 -4.16 13.47
N LEU A 294 -0.50 -3.99 14.25
CA LEU A 294 -0.57 -3.43 15.61
C LEU A 294 -0.68 -1.91 15.65
N GLN A 295 -0.03 -1.22 14.71
CA GLN A 295 -0.05 0.23 14.68
C GLN A 295 -1.15 0.79 13.75
N ASN A 296 -1.97 -0.10 13.14
CA ASN A 296 -2.95 0.30 12.12
C ASN A 296 -2.31 1.25 11.11
N GLN A 297 -1.06 0.97 10.70
CA GLN A 297 -0.33 1.83 9.79
C GLN A 297 -0.91 1.69 8.39
N THR A 298 -1.95 2.44 8.18
CA THR A 298 -2.24 2.95 6.85
C THR A 298 -1.10 3.89 6.46
N PHE A 299 -0.78 4.01 5.19
CA PHE A 299 0.15 5.04 4.70
C PHE A 299 -0.35 6.48 4.99
N ALA A 300 -1.50 6.62 5.63
CA ALA A 300 -2.04 7.87 6.14
C ALA A 300 -2.55 7.69 7.58
N PRO A 301 -2.22 8.59 8.51
CA PRO A 301 -2.72 8.53 9.87
C PRO A 301 -4.23 8.75 9.89
N TYR A 302 -4.99 7.85 10.51
CA TYR A 302 -6.42 8.09 10.77
C TYR A 302 -6.65 8.53 12.22
N LYS A 303 -7.65 9.39 12.41
CA LYS A 303 -7.99 9.95 13.72
C LYS A 303 -9.18 9.19 14.32
N GLY A 304 -9.10 8.86 15.61
CA GLY A 304 -10.24 8.43 16.43
C GLY A 304 -9.96 7.22 17.31
N LYS A 305 -10.71 7.15 18.42
CA LYS A 305 -10.76 6.02 19.35
C LYS A 305 -11.73 4.92 18.88
N ASN A 306 -12.09 4.90 17.59
CA ASN A 306 -13.11 4.00 17.08
C ASN A 306 -12.58 2.57 17.00
N GLU A 307 -13.46 1.63 17.35
CA GLU A 307 -13.20 0.19 17.38
C GLU A 307 -13.08 -0.44 15.96
N ALA A 308 -12.93 0.37 14.91
CA ALA A 308 -12.71 -0.10 13.56
C ALA A 308 -11.21 -0.39 13.32
N PHE A 309 -10.95 -1.53 12.70
CA PHE A 309 -9.64 -1.89 12.21
C PHE A 309 -9.56 -1.58 10.71
N ALA A 310 -8.62 -0.73 10.29
CA ALA A 310 -8.51 -0.32 8.89
C ALA A 310 -7.09 -0.51 8.36
N LEU A 311 -6.99 -1.13 7.18
CA LEU A 311 -5.77 -1.22 6.38
C LEU A 311 -6.06 -0.57 5.03
N LEU A 312 -5.62 0.66 4.84
CA LEU A 312 -5.95 1.48 3.69
C LEU A 312 -4.67 2.05 3.05
N PHE A 313 -4.61 1.98 1.74
CA PHE A 313 -3.46 2.37 0.94
C PHE A 313 -3.86 3.41 -0.10
N PRO A 314 -3.14 4.54 -0.23
CA PRO A 314 -3.43 5.55 -1.24
C PRO A 314 -3.05 5.03 -2.64
N MET A 315 -4.04 4.87 -3.52
CA MET A 315 -3.81 4.28 -4.84
C MET A 315 -2.86 5.08 -5.72
N GLU A 316 -2.90 6.42 -5.62
CA GLU A 316 -1.98 7.28 -6.36
C GLU A 316 -0.51 6.93 -6.04
N LYS A 317 -0.21 6.76 -4.74
CA LYS A 317 1.14 6.38 -4.32
C LYS A 317 1.52 4.95 -4.69
N LEU A 318 0.57 4.01 -4.63
CA LEU A 318 0.80 2.64 -5.09
C LEU A 318 1.12 2.60 -6.58
N PHE A 319 0.42 3.40 -7.38
CA PHE A 319 0.64 3.46 -8.82
C PHE A 319 1.98 4.12 -9.16
N GLU A 320 2.34 5.22 -8.50
CA GLU A 320 3.65 5.86 -8.62
C GLU A 320 4.79 4.88 -8.33
N ASP A 321 4.75 4.21 -7.16
CA ASP A 321 5.78 3.25 -6.76
C ASP A 321 5.84 2.03 -7.70
N TYR A 322 4.69 1.57 -8.21
CA TYR A 322 4.62 0.50 -9.20
C TYR A 322 5.32 0.90 -10.51
N VAL A 323 4.97 2.05 -11.08
CA VAL A 323 5.59 2.55 -12.32
C VAL A 323 7.09 2.76 -12.12
N ALA A 324 7.49 3.35 -10.99
CA ALA A 324 8.90 3.53 -10.63
C ALA A 324 9.66 2.19 -10.56
N HIS A 325 9.05 1.17 -9.95
CA HIS A 325 9.63 -0.18 -9.87
C HIS A 325 9.81 -0.80 -11.26
N MET A 326 8.79 -0.70 -12.10
CA MET A 326 8.81 -1.27 -13.44
C MET A 326 9.85 -0.61 -14.35
N LEU A 327 9.97 0.74 -14.28
CA LEU A 327 10.97 1.49 -15.03
C LEU A 327 12.39 1.11 -14.62
N LYS A 328 12.68 1.05 -13.33
CA LYS A 328 13.99 0.63 -12.81
C LYS A 328 14.33 -0.81 -13.19
N LYS A 329 13.35 -1.71 -13.19
CA LYS A 329 13.53 -3.09 -13.63
C LYS A 329 13.77 -3.20 -15.14
N ALA A 330 13.12 -2.33 -15.93
CA ALA A 330 13.25 -2.27 -17.36
C ALA A 330 14.61 -1.70 -17.79
N ASN A 331 15.09 -0.63 -17.15
CA ASN A 331 16.34 0.07 -17.43
C ASN A 331 17.23 0.17 -16.17
N PRO A 332 17.93 -0.90 -15.79
CA PRO A 332 18.77 -0.90 -14.58
C PRO A 332 19.94 0.07 -14.65
N THR A 333 20.42 0.38 -15.86
CA THR A 333 21.57 1.28 -16.11
C THR A 333 21.20 2.76 -16.13
N GLN A 334 19.91 3.08 -16.31
CA GLN A 334 19.44 4.46 -16.39
C GLN A 334 19.26 5.07 -15.00
N ASN A 335 19.84 6.25 -14.78
CA ASN A 335 19.75 6.96 -13.50
C ASN A 335 18.35 7.55 -13.29
N THR A 336 17.37 6.70 -12.96
CA THR A 336 16.00 7.11 -12.68
C THR A 336 15.86 7.57 -11.24
N LYS A 337 15.69 8.86 -11.01
CA LYS A 337 15.44 9.47 -9.70
C LYS A 337 13.93 9.50 -9.43
N THR A 338 13.51 9.00 -8.27
CA THR A 338 12.13 9.09 -7.80
C THR A 338 11.97 10.31 -6.91
N GLN A 339 10.86 11.05 -7.06
CA GLN A 339 10.55 12.26 -6.28
C GLN A 339 11.74 13.22 -6.20
N SER A 340 12.37 13.49 -7.36
CA SER A 340 13.51 14.39 -7.44
C SER A 340 13.15 15.76 -6.86
N SER A 341 13.93 16.23 -5.91
CA SER A 341 13.73 17.51 -5.23
C SER A 341 14.89 18.46 -5.52
N GLY A 342 14.73 19.73 -5.19
CA GLY A 342 15.79 20.74 -5.33
C GLY A 342 15.49 21.84 -6.34
N LYS A 343 14.40 21.74 -7.11
CA LYS A 343 13.86 22.82 -7.91
C LYS A 343 12.63 23.43 -7.21
N TYR A 344 12.49 24.73 -7.32
CA TYR A 344 11.40 25.47 -6.68
C TYR A 344 10.69 26.36 -7.71
N LEU A 345 9.38 26.48 -7.59
CA LEU A 345 8.57 27.24 -8.53
C LEU A 345 8.89 28.74 -8.42
N ILE A 346 8.93 29.28 -7.20
CA ILE A 346 9.19 30.70 -6.93
C ILE A 346 10.18 30.87 -5.77
N SER A 347 10.67 32.08 -5.63
CA SER A 347 11.44 32.58 -4.49
C SER A 347 10.74 33.79 -3.89
N LYS A 348 10.60 33.88 -2.56
CA LYS A 348 10.04 35.00 -1.82
C LYS A 348 11.08 35.54 -0.87
N LYS A 349 11.51 36.80 -1.07
CA LYS A 349 12.57 37.45 -0.29
C LYS A 349 13.85 36.61 -0.13
N GLY A 350 14.26 35.88 -1.19
CA GLY A 350 15.42 34.98 -1.15
C GLY A 350 15.13 33.56 -0.67
N GLU A 351 14.02 33.31 -0.01
CA GLU A 351 13.60 31.97 0.40
C GLU A 351 12.93 31.20 -0.74
N LYS A 352 13.36 29.96 -0.95
CA LYS A 352 12.83 29.07 -1.98
C LYS A 352 11.49 28.49 -1.55
N CYS A 353 10.43 28.73 -2.35
CA CYS A 353 9.06 28.31 -2.06
C CYS A 353 8.49 27.42 -3.17
N PHE A 354 7.53 26.58 -2.80
CA PHE A 354 6.84 25.63 -3.69
C PHE A 354 7.81 24.69 -4.42
N MET A 355 8.35 23.75 -3.65
CA MET A 355 9.26 22.73 -4.17
C MET A 355 8.57 21.85 -5.20
N LEU A 356 9.16 21.71 -6.37
CA LEU A 356 8.72 20.84 -7.45
C LEU A 356 9.25 19.43 -7.21
N LYS A 357 8.35 18.46 -7.30
CA LYS A 357 8.66 17.03 -7.07
C LYS A 357 8.01 16.18 -8.16
N PRO A 358 8.64 16.06 -9.34
CA PRO A 358 8.16 15.08 -10.32
C PRO A 358 8.27 13.67 -9.76
N ASP A 359 7.32 12.80 -10.09
CA ASP A 359 7.28 11.43 -9.62
C ASP A 359 8.54 10.67 -10.04
N LEU A 360 8.93 10.81 -11.30
CA LEU A 360 10.08 10.18 -11.89
C LEU A 360 10.83 11.18 -12.76
N TYR A 361 12.14 11.19 -12.63
CA TYR A 361 13.03 12.05 -13.39
C TYR A 361 14.22 11.26 -13.93
N ILE A 362 14.36 11.24 -15.23
CA ILE A 362 15.52 10.71 -15.93
C ILE A 362 16.36 11.91 -16.35
N GLU A 363 17.55 12.00 -15.78
CA GLU A 363 18.39 13.20 -15.84
C GLU A 363 18.70 13.62 -17.28
N ASN A 364 18.38 14.86 -17.61
CA ASN A 364 18.55 15.50 -18.93
C ASN A 364 17.79 14.83 -20.09
N GLU A 365 16.90 13.89 -19.82
CA GLU A 365 16.13 13.19 -20.85
C GLU A 365 14.64 13.52 -20.75
N THR A 366 13.98 13.06 -19.71
CA THR A 366 12.52 13.16 -19.60
C THR A 366 12.03 13.22 -18.15
N ILE A 367 10.88 13.83 -17.96
CA ILE A 367 10.11 13.79 -16.72
C ILE A 367 8.88 12.94 -16.96
N LEU A 368 8.59 12.04 -16.00
CA LEU A 368 7.41 11.20 -16.02
C LEU A 368 6.60 11.47 -14.75
N ASP A 369 5.32 11.73 -14.94
CA ASP A 369 4.40 12.02 -13.87
C ASP A 369 3.20 11.07 -13.96
N THR A 370 2.88 10.40 -12.87
CA THR A 370 1.89 9.35 -12.82
C THR A 370 0.55 9.88 -12.34
N LYS A 371 -0.52 9.51 -13.00
CA LYS A 371 -1.88 9.93 -12.63
C LYS A 371 -2.80 8.73 -12.49
N TRP A 372 -3.22 8.42 -11.28
CA TRP A 372 -4.23 7.40 -11.02
C TRP A 372 -5.63 7.93 -11.35
N LYS A 373 -5.83 8.24 -12.63
CA LYS A 373 -7.10 8.70 -13.22
C LYS A 373 -7.44 7.78 -14.37
N ILE A 374 -8.71 7.68 -14.72
CA ILE A 374 -9.20 6.92 -15.86
C ILE A 374 -9.64 7.95 -16.93
N PRO A 375 -8.82 8.23 -17.94
CA PRO A 375 -9.22 9.02 -19.08
C PRO A 375 -10.44 8.43 -19.77
N ASP A 376 -11.22 9.25 -20.48
CA ASP A 376 -12.37 8.80 -21.26
C ASP A 376 -12.21 9.13 -22.76
N SER A 377 -13.11 8.60 -23.58
CA SER A 377 -13.08 8.85 -25.03
C SER A 377 -13.68 10.18 -25.45
N ASN A 378 -14.17 11.00 -24.51
CA ASN A 378 -14.88 12.23 -24.83
C ASN A 378 -13.87 13.37 -25.10
N GLU A 379 -13.71 13.72 -26.36
CA GLU A 379 -12.84 14.81 -26.83
C GLU A 379 -13.28 16.17 -26.31
N ASP A 380 -14.61 16.43 -26.24
CA ASP A 380 -15.13 17.70 -25.71
C ASP A 380 -14.71 17.95 -24.26
N LYS A 381 -14.52 16.87 -23.49
CA LYS A 381 -13.99 16.89 -22.13
C LYS A 381 -12.47 16.73 -22.08
N LYS A 382 -11.79 16.92 -23.21
CA LYS A 382 -10.33 16.76 -23.30
C LYS A 382 -9.85 15.41 -22.74
N HIS A 383 -10.58 14.36 -23.03
CA HIS A 383 -10.35 12.98 -22.54
C HIS A 383 -10.26 12.86 -21.01
N GLY A 384 -10.83 13.77 -20.24
CA GLY A 384 -10.73 13.79 -18.79
C GLY A 384 -9.35 14.21 -18.24
N ILE A 385 -8.44 14.69 -19.10
CA ILE A 385 -7.14 15.23 -18.68
C ILE A 385 -7.38 16.58 -17.98
N ALA A 386 -6.94 16.69 -16.73
CA ALA A 386 -7.15 17.91 -15.96
C ALA A 386 -6.17 19.00 -16.38
N GLN A 387 -6.68 20.22 -16.56
CA GLN A 387 -5.84 21.39 -16.89
C GLN A 387 -4.74 21.63 -15.86
N SER A 388 -5.01 21.36 -14.58
CA SER A 388 -4.01 21.45 -13.50
C SER A 388 -2.82 20.50 -13.71
N ASP A 389 -3.05 19.32 -14.29
CA ASP A 389 -1.98 18.38 -14.60
C ASP A 389 -1.07 18.95 -15.68
N LEU A 390 -1.65 19.59 -16.70
CA LEU A 390 -0.88 20.25 -17.77
C LEU A 390 -0.09 21.46 -17.25
N TYR A 391 -0.66 22.27 -16.36
CA TYR A 391 0.08 23.38 -15.72
C TYR A 391 1.29 22.86 -14.92
N GLN A 392 1.13 21.76 -14.23
CA GLN A 392 2.21 21.10 -13.50
C GLN A 392 3.32 20.65 -14.46
N MET A 393 2.95 20.02 -15.58
CA MET A 393 3.91 19.58 -16.61
C MET A 393 4.68 20.74 -17.21
N PHE A 394 4.00 21.84 -17.53
CA PHE A 394 4.64 23.04 -18.01
C PHE A 394 5.64 23.63 -17.01
N ALA A 395 5.25 23.71 -15.73
CA ALA A 395 6.16 24.17 -14.67
C ALA A 395 7.39 23.26 -14.51
N TYR A 396 7.24 21.96 -14.64
CA TYR A 396 8.36 21.02 -14.64
C TYR A 396 9.27 21.26 -15.84
N ALA A 397 8.72 21.34 -17.07
CA ALA A 397 9.49 21.61 -18.28
C ALA A 397 10.38 22.84 -18.13
N CYS A 398 9.79 23.95 -17.72
CA CYS A 398 10.50 25.23 -17.57
C CYS A 398 11.61 25.16 -16.50
N LYS A 399 11.33 24.60 -15.33
CA LYS A 399 12.29 24.58 -14.19
C LYS A 399 13.38 23.55 -14.32
N PHE A 400 13.10 22.40 -14.93
CA PHE A 400 14.08 21.35 -15.17
C PHE A 400 14.78 21.49 -16.52
N LYS A 401 14.28 22.37 -17.42
CA LYS A 401 14.78 22.58 -18.79
C LYS A 401 14.68 21.30 -19.63
N ILE A 402 13.55 20.63 -19.55
CA ILE A 402 13.24 19.37 -20.24
C ILE A 402 12.08 19.62 -21.20
N HIS A 403 12.23 19.18 -22.45
CA HIS A 403 11.22 19.33 -23.50
C HIS A 403 10.30 18.12 -23.64
N ASP A 404 10.77 16.93 -23.24
CA ASP A 404 10.02 15.68 -23.30
C ASP A 404 9.44 15.32 -21.93
N ILE A 405 8.13 15.35 -21.82
CA ILE A 405 7.40 15.04 -20.60
C ILE A 405 6.38 13.94 -20.88
N LYS A 406 6.18 13.04 -19.93
CA LYS A 406 5.27 11.92 -20.07
C LYS A 406 4.28 11.89 -18.92
N LEU A 407 2.99 11.97 -19.28
CA LEU A 407 1.87 11.72 -18.37
C LEU A 407 1.49 10.25 -18.45
N ILE A 408 1.59 9.56 -17.32
CA ILE A 408 1.37 8.11 -17.25
C ILE A 408 0.04 7.82 -16.57
N TYR A 409 -0.86 7.21 -17.32
CA TYR A 409 -2.17 6.73 -16.85
C TYR A 409 -2.19 5.20 -16.75
N PRO A 410 -3.09 4.61 -15.94
CA PRO A 410 -3.23 3.16 -15.87
C PRO A 410 -3.84 2.60 -17.17
N LEU A 411 -3.23 1.54 -17.72
CA LEU A 411 -3.81 0.73 -18.77
C LEU A 411 -4.70 -0.33 -18.13
N CYS A 412 -5.98 -0.22 -18.35
CA CYS A 412 -7.00 -1.15 -17.82
C CYS A 412 -8.10 -1.36 -18.86
N GLU A 413 -9.08 -2.20 -18.55
CA GLU A 413 -10.22 -2.49 -19.43
C GLU A 413 -10.87 -1.21 -20.01
N ARG A 414 -11.00 -0.17 -19.18
CA ARG A 414 -11.65 1.09 -19.55
C ARG A 414 -10.80 2.02 -20.41
N THR A 415 -9.48 1.85 -20.43
CA THR A 415 -8.55 2.72 -21.16
C THR A 415 -7.88 2.04 -22.36
N MET A 416 -8.13 0.74 -22.59
CA MET A 416 -7.53 0.00 -23.70
C MET A 416 -7.81 0.62 -25.06
N SER A 417 -9.04 1.08 -25.30
CA SER A 417 -9.42 1.73 -26.56
C SER A 417 -8.75 3.09 -26.79
N LEU A 418 -8.24 3.71 -25.74
CA LEU A 418 -7.68 5.06 -25.78
C LEU A 418 -6.19 5.11 -26.13
N GLN A 419 -5.49 3.98 -26.11
CA GLN A 419 -4.06 3.89 -26.39
C GLN A 419 -3.63 4.53 -27.72
N ASN A 420 -4.49 4.46 -28.73
CA ASN A 420 -4.22 5.01 -30.05
C ASN A 420 -4.87 6.38 -30.29
N THR A 421 -5.74 6.82 -29.39
CA THR A 421 -6.52 8.06 -29.55
C THR A 421 -5.81 9.25 -28.91
N ILE A 422 -5.29 9.08 -27.70
CA ILE A 422 -4.61 10.15 -26.95
C ILE A 422 -3.10 9.91 -27.03
N LYS A 423 -2.39 10.65 -27.88
CA LYS A 423 -0.95 10.41 -28.11
C LYS A 423 -0.05 11.51 -27.59
N GLU A 424 -0.23 12.71 -28.05
CA GLU A 424 0.70 13.80 -27.81
C GLU A 424 -0.04 15.12 -27.67
N LEU A 425 0.36 15.89 -26.67
CA LEU A 425 -0.05 17.27 -26.45
C LEU A 425 1.18 18.16 -26.57
N GLU A 426 1.08 19.28 -27.23
CA GLU A 426 2.23 20.15 -27.46
C GLU A 426 1.95 21.56 -26.92
N PHE A 427 2.89 22.09 -26.13
CA PHE A 427 2.89 23.49 -25.77
C PHE A 427 3.70 24.25 -26.81
N ASN A 428 3.07 25.20 -27.47
CA ASN A 428 3.73 26.05 -28.45
C ASN A 428 4.71 27.00 -27.76
N ALA A 429 6.01 26.75 -27.94
CA ALA A 429 7.07 27.55 -27.30
C ALA A 429 7.05 29.01 -27.71
N ASN A 430 6.69 29.32 -28.95
CA ASN A 430 6.66 30.70 -29.46
C ASN A 430 5.58 31.56 -28.81
N GLU A 431 4.47 30.94 -28.40
CA GLU A 431 3.37 31.67 -27.74
C GLU A 431 3.62 31.83 -26.22
N HIS A 432 4.22 30.83 -25.59
CA HIS A 432 4.34 30.77 -24.13
C HIS A 432 5.68 31.31 -23.59
N LEU A 433 6.71 31.39 -24.43
CA LEU A 433 8.07 31.72 -24.04
C LEU A 433 8.60 33.01 -24.69
N ALA A 434 7.72 33.81 -25.30
CA ALA A 434 8.06 35.08 -25.91
C ALA A 434 8.73 36.08 -24.94
N PHE A 435 8.60 35.86 -23.63
CA PHE A 435 9.24 36.72 -22.60
C PHE A 435 10.64 36.24 -22.19
N LEU A 436 11.13 35.09 -22.73
CA LEU A 436 12.47 34.62 -22.46
C LEU A 436 13.44 35.18 -23.49
N ASN A 437 14.55 35.75 -23.00
CA ASN A 437 15.60 36.32 -23.86
C ASN A 437 16.10 35.30 -24.90
N ASP A 438 16.59 35.79 -26.05
CA ASP A 438 17.04 35.00 -27.21
C ASP A 438 18.02 33.84 -26.93
N ASN A 439 18.65 33.81 -25.74
CA ASN A 439 19.56 32.78 -25.30
C ASN A 439 18.89 31.69 -24.43
N SER A 440 17.56 31.63 -24.35
CA SER A 440 16.86 30.62 -23.57
C SER A 440 17.05 29.22 -24.19
N PRO A 441 17.39 28.20 -23.39
CA PRO A 441 17.46 26.80 -23.86
C PRO A 441 16.10 26.24 -24.29
N LEU A 442 15.00 26.95 -24.04
CA LEU A 442 13.63 26.52 -24.35
C LEU A 442 13.16 27.11 -25.71
N LYS A 443 13.96 26.97 -26.76
CA LYS A 443 13.57 27.39 -28.15
C LYS A 443 12.72 26.35 -28.86
N THR A 444 12.57 25.15 -28.33
CA THR A 444 11.79 24.05 -28.91
C THR A 444 10.48 23.85 -28.18
N ASN A 445 9.47 23.40 -28.88
CA ASN A 445 8.17 23.08 -28.30
C ASN A 445 8.31 22.05 -27.17
N ILE A 446 7.53 22.23 -26.12
CA ILE A 446 7.46 21.27 -25.03
C ILE A 446 6.42 20.20 -25.41
N LYS A 447 6.84 18.96 -25.47
CA LYS A 447 6.00 17.82 -25.81
C LYS A 447 5.56 17.09 -24.56
N VAL A 448 4.25 16.87 -24.45
CA VAL A 448 3.65 16.06 -23.38
C VAL A 448 3.03 14.82 -23.99
N GLN A 449 3.67 13.71 -23.84
CA GLN A 449 3.17 12.42 -24.31
C GLN A 449 2.28 11.77 -23.26
N VAL A 450 1.14 11.25 -23.69
CA VAL A 450 0.25 10.46 -22.84
C VAL A 450 0.58 8.97 -23.03
N ILE A 451 0.94 8.32 -21.95
CA ILE A 451 1.34 6.91 -21.92
C ILE A 451 0.41 6.13 -21.00
N PHE A 452 0.06 4.92 -21.40
CA PHE A 452 -0.73 3.99 -20.59
C PHE A 452 0.15 2.88 -20.06
N ALA A 453 0.36 2.84 -18.75
CA ALA A 453 1.16 1.79 -18.09
C ALA A 453 0.30 0.56 -17.81
N PRO A 454 0.68 -0.63 -18.32
CA PRO A 454 -0.01 -1.87 -18.03
C PRO A 454 0.00 -2.17 -16.53
N LEU A 455 -1.10 -2.66 -16.02
CA LEU A 455 -1.30 -2.98 -14.62
C LEU A 455 -1.02 -4.47 -14.33
N PRO A 456 -0.54 -4.84 -13.13
CA PRO A 456 -0.16 -6.20 -12.76
C PRO A 456 -1.37 -6.99 -12.21
N PHE A 457 -2.38 -7.25 -13.07
CA PHE A 457 -3.56 -8.04 -12.71
C PHE A 457 -3.24 -9.51 -12.42
#